data_9a5fd57fb9cd3a8362c8385a12bef727
#
_entry.id   9a5fd57fb9cd3a8362c8385a12bef727
#
_cell.length_a   1.000
_cell.length_b   1.000
_cell.length_c   1.000
_cell.angle_alpha   90.00
_cell.angle_beta   90.00
_cell.angle_gamma   90.00
#
_symmetry.space_group_name_H-M   'P 1'
#
loop_
_entity.id
_entity.type
_entity.pdbx_description
1 polymer ?
#
loop_
_entity_poly.entity_id
_entity_poly.type
_entity_poly.pdbx_seq_one_letter_code
_entity_poly.pdbx_strand_id
1 'polypeptide(L)'
;LEPFRKIRKAVGDRMDIMVEFHSLWRLPMARKISRALQEFNTFWHEDAIRMDSLDLLKQYAEDCQALICASETLSYKWGFKDYLETGVAGVAMLDLSWCGGLTEARKIAAMADAWQLPVAPHDCTGPVVWAASTHLSLHAPNALIQESVRAFYTGWYKELVTELPTVKNGMISLNDKPG
;
A
#
# COMPACT_ATOMS: atom_id res chain seq x y z
N LEU A 1 -0.78 -0.86 22.02
CA LEU A 1 0.14 0.21 21.56
C LEU A 1 1.60 0.00 21.98
N GLU A 2 1.89 -0.94 22.85
CA GLU A 2 3.27 -1.19 23.32
C GLU A 2 4.27 -1.49 22.19
N PRO A 3 3.95 -2.29 21.14
CA PRO A 3 4.85 -2.46 19.99
C PRO A 3 5.21 -1.12 19.33
N PHE A 4 4.25 -0.24 19.12
CA PHE A 4 4.48 1.08 18.49
C PHE A 4 5.41 1.96 19.34
N ARG A 5 5.26 1.96 20.67
CA ARG A 5 6.18 2.67 21.57
C ARG A 5 7.61 2.15 21.44
N LYS A 6 7.77 0.84 21.40
CA LYS A 6 9.10 0.20 21.24
C LYS A 6 9.71 0.56 19.88
N ILE A 7 8.94 0.48 18.80
CA ILE A 7 9.40 0.81 17.46
C ILE A 7 9.78 2.29 17.39
N ARG A 8 8.87 3.21 17.76
CA ARG A 8 9.14 4.65 17.71
C ARG A 8 10.33 5.04 18.59
N LYS A 9 10.47 4.44 19.79
CA LYS A 9 11.64 4.64 20.66
C LYS A 9 12.94 4.18 19.99
N ALA A 10 12.91 3.08 19.25
CA ALA A 10 14.10 2.53 18.59
C ALA A 10 14.50 3.32 17.34
N VAL A 11 13.52 3.74 16.53
CA VAL A 11 13.79 4.38 15.24
C VAL A 11 13.80 5.91 15.32
N GLY A 12 13.14 6.51 16.31
CA GLY A 12 12.96 7.98 16.38
C GLY A 12 12.29 8.48 15.10
N ASP A 13 12.76 9.59 14.54
CA ASP A 13 12.26 10.19 13.30
C ASP A 13 13.04 9.71 12.05
N ARG A 14 13.86 8.67 12.19
CA ARG A 14 14.66 8.11 11.09
C ARG A 14 13.89 7.20 10.15
N MET A 15 12.71 6.77 10.56
CA MET A 15 11.83 5.89 9.77
C MET A 15 10.37 6.30 9.97
N ASP A 16 9.63 6.26 8.89
CA ASP A 16 8.17 6.31 8.94
C ASP A 16 7.60 4.98 9.45
N ILE A 17 6.49 5.05 10.17
CA ILE A 17 5.75 3.87 10.62
C ILE A 17 4.43 3.83 9.85
N MET A 18 4.28 2.84 9.02
CA MET A 18 3.05 2.54 8.31
C MET A 18 2.26 1.50 9.10
N VAL A 19 0.95 1.61 9.11
CA VAL A 19 0.11 0.73 9.92
C VAL A 19 -0.91 0.04 9.04
N GLU A 20 -0.78 -1.28 8.95
CA GLU A 20 -1.74 -2.16 8.29
C GLU A 20 -2.87 -2.54 9.25
N PHE A 21 -4.13 -2.28 8.85
CA PHE A 21 -5.34 -2.68 9.58
C PHE A 21 -5.99 -3.91 8.95
N HIS A 22 -5.66 -4.20 7.71
CA HIS A 22 -6.10 -5.36 6.96
C HIS A 22 -7.65 -5.55 6.93
N SER A 23 -8.37 -4.44 6.92
CA SER A 23 -9.85 -4.42 6.91
C SER A 23 -10.53 -5.21 8.04
N LEU A 24 -9.81 -5.52 9.13
CA LEU A 24 -10.29 -6.39 10.21
C LEU A 24 -11.21 -5.69 11.20
N TRP A 25 -11.20 -4.37 11.26
CA TRP A 25 -11.86 -3.61 12.31
C TRP A 25 -13.18 -3.00 11.84
N ARG A 26 -14.16 -2.98 12.74
CA ARG A 26 -15.39 -2.19 12.54
C ARG A 26 -15.10 -0.73 12.82
N LEU A 27 -15.82 0.17 12.16
CA LEU A 27 -15.60 1.62 12.22
C LEU A 27 -15.37 2.19 13.63
N PRO A 28 -16.21 1.88 14.67
CA PRO A 28 -15.99 2.45 16.00
C PRO A 28 -14.64 2.06 16.61
N MET A 29 -14.19 0.81 16.37
CA MET A 29 -12.91 0.34 16.90
C MET A 29 -11.74 0.88 16.05
N ALA A 30 -11.86 0.89 14.72
CA ALA A 30 -10.87 1.48 13.83
C ALA A 30 -10.60 2.95 14.20
N ARG A 31 -11.66 3.76 14.39
CA ARG A 31 -11.55 5.15 14.86
C ARG A 31 -10.85 5.26 16.23
N LYS A 32 -11.18 4.37 17.17
CA LYS A 32 -10.51 4.35 18.49
C LYS A 32 -9.02 4.03 18.36
N ILE A 33 -8.65 3.07 17.51
CA ILE A 33 -7.26 2.71 17.25
C ILE A 33 -6.55 3.88 16.57
N SER A 34 -7.16 4.48 15.55
CA SER A 34 -6.60 5.64 14.83
C SER A 34 -6.23 6.78 15.80
N ARG A 35 -7.17 7.18 16.67
CA ARG A 35 -6.90 8.20 17.69
C ARG A 35 -5.75 7.83 18.62
N ALA A 36 -5.64 6.56 19.01
CA ALA A 36 -4.57 6.10 19.88
C ALA A 36 -3.20 6.00 19.17
N LEU A 37 -3.18 5.92 17.83
CA LEU A 37 -1.96 5.90 17.04
C LEU A 37 -1.38 7.30 16.77
N GLN A 38 -2.14 8.37 16.99
CA GLN A 38 -1.69 9.74 16.74
C GLN A 38 -0.42 10.09 17.52
N GLU A 39 -0.25 9.54 18.74
CA GLU A 39 0.97 9.75 19.55
C GLU A 39 2.25 9.24 18.88
N PHE A 40 2.12 8.37 17.87
CA PHE A 40 3.28 7.76 17.17
C PHE A 40 3.60 8.42 15.85
N ASN A 41 2.85 9.41 15.39
CA ASN A 41 3.04 10.08 14.10
C ASN A 41 3.22 9.07 12.96
N THR A 42 2.20 8.22 12.75
CA THR A 42 2.21 7.20 11.71
C THR A 42 2.04 7.83 10.33
N PHE A 43 2.73 7.30 9.32
CA PHE A 43 2.73 7.86 7.97
C PHE A 43 1.42 7.59 7.25
N TRP A 44 0.97 6.32 7.25
CA TRP A 44 -0.34 5.98 6.74
C TRP A 44 -1.07 4.93 7.58
N HIS A 45 -2.39 4.89 7.42
CA HIS A 45 -3.23 3.79 7.85
C HIS A 45 -3.77 3.08 6.62
N GLU A 46 -3.39 1.81 6.48
CA GLU A 46 -3.74 0.98 5.34
C GLU A 46 -4.95 0.14 5.67
N ASP A 47 -5.87 0.05 4.72
CA ASP A 47 -7.11 -0.73 4.79
C ASP A 47 -7.77 -0.70 6.18
N ALA A 48 -7.92 0.52 6.71
CA ALA A 48 -8.39 0.76 8.07
C ALA A 48 -9.76 0.14 8.37
N ILE A 49 -10.61 0.07 7.34
CA ILE A 49 -11.91 -0.59 7.34
C ILE A 49 -12.14 -1.25 5.98
N ARG A 50 -13.18 -2.07 5.87
CA ARG A 50 -13.55 -2.69 4.59
C ARG A 50 -13.98 -1.65 3.58
N MET A 51 -13.56 -1.86 2.33
CA MET A 51 -13.81 -0.94 1.21
C MET A 51 -15.22 -1.13 0.57
N ASP A 52 -16.10 -1.89 1.20
CA ASP A 52 -17.48 -2.07 0.76
C ASP A 52 -18.40 -0.87 1.09
N SER A 53 -17.89 0.13 1.83
CA SER A 53 -18.61 1.37 2.11
C SER A 53 -17.66 2.55 2.19
N LEU A 54 -17.58 3.34 1.13
CA LEU A 54 -16.73 4.54 1.08
C LEU A 54 -17.23 5.66 2.00
N ASP A 55 -18.51 5.71 2.32
CA ASP A 55 -19.03 6.67 3.30
C ASP A 55 -18.53 6.38 4.73
N LEU A 56 -18.32 5.11 5.08
CA LEU A 56 -17.68 4.75 6.33
C LEU A 56 -16.18 5.11 6.33
N LEU A 57 -15.52 5.02 5.18
CA LEU A 57 -14.14 5.48 5.04
C LEU A 57 -14.01 6.99 5.27
N LYS A 58 -14.94 7.79 4.74
CA LYS A 58 -15.00 9.23 5.01
C LYS A 58 -15.16 9.52 6.51
N GLN A 59 -16.05 8.78 7.19
CA GLN A 59 -16.21 8.91 8.65
C GLN A 59 -14.96 8.48 9.42
N TYR A 60 -14.23 7.46 8.95
CA TYR A 60 -12.95 7.09 9.54
C TYR A 60 -11.92 8.22 9.41
N ALA A 61 -11.87 8.85 8.25
CA ALA A 61 -10.94 9.93 7.95
C ALA A 61 -11.09 11.14 8.87
N GLU A 62 -12.29 11.40 9.40
CA GLU A 62 -12.52 12.50 10.36
C GLU A 62 -11.64 12.41 11.62
N ASP A 63 -11.28 11.19 12.02
CA ASP A 63 -10.43 10.94 13.20
C ASP A 63 -8.99 10.55 12.84
N CYS A 64 -8.66 10.48 11.56
CA CYS A 64 -7.36 10.01 11.11
C CYS A 64 -6.46 11.20 10.74
N GLN A 65 -5.28 11.29 11.36
CA GLN A 65 -4.26 12.28 11.01
C GLN A 65 -3.22 11.74 10.02
N ALA A 66 -3.13 10.42 9.88
CA ALA A 66 -2.26 9.75 8.91
C ALA A 66 -2.91 9.74 7.52
N LEU A 67 -2.12 9.54 6.47
CA LEU A 67 -2.66 9.32 5.13
C LEU A 67 -3.58 8.08 5.12
N ILE A 68 -4.67 8.16 4.39
CA ILE A 68 -5.51 6.98 4.10
C ILE A 68 -4.88 6.24 2.93
N CYS A 69 -4.43 5.02 3.15
CA CYS A 69 -3.87 4.14 2.13
C CYS A 69 -4.87 3.02 1.84
N ALA A 70 -5.30 2.89 0.61
CA ALA A 70 -6.25 1.84 0.21
C ALA A 70 -6.19 1.61 -1.31
N SER A 71 -6.53 0.47 -1.80
CA SER A 71 -6.74 -0.79 -1.13
C SER A 71 -6.22 -1.91 -2.02
N GLU A 72 -5.55 -2.86 -1.43
CA GLU A 72 -5.12 -4.09 -2.12
C GLU A 72 -6.30 -4.89 -2.68
N THR A 73 -7.49 -4.74 -2.07
CA THR A 73 -8.69 -5.50 -2.42
C THR A 73 -9.55 -4.86 -3.51
N LEU A 74 -9.25 -3.63 -3.93
CA LEU A 74 -10.01 -2.97 -4.99
C LEU A 74 -9.70 -3.55 -6.37
N SER A 75 -10.77 -3.81 -7.13
CA SER A 75 -10.66 -4.36 -8.48
C SER A 75 -10.92 -3.27 -9.53
N TYR A 76 -10.14 -3.33 -10.59
CA TYR A 76 -10.23 -2.45 -11.76
C TYR A 76 -10.20 -0.95 -11.42
N LYS A 77 -9.99 -0.13 -12.43
CA LYS A 77 -9.99 1.33 -12.30
C LYS A 77 -11.28 1.93 -11.72
N TRP A 78 -12.40 1.21 -11.82
CA TRP A 78 -13.69 1.70 -11.34
C TRP A 78 -13.75 1.79 -9.81
N GLY A 79 -13.27 0.76 -9.11
CA GLY A 79 -13.18 0.81 -7.66
C GLY A 79 -12.21 1.89 -7.17
N PHE A 80 -11.08 2.05 -7.86
CA PHE A 80 -10.13 3.12 -7.55
C PHE A 80 -10.68 4.51 -7.87
N LYS A 81 -11.44 4.67 -8.97
CA LYS A 81 -12.14 5.93 -9.28
C LYS A 81 -13.03 6.34 -8.11
N ASP A 82 -13.89 5.44 -7.66
CA ASP A 82 -14.82 5.72 -6.57
C ASP A 82 -14.06 6.06 -5.27
N TYR A 83 -12.95 5.37 -4.97
CA TYR A 83 -12.08 5.69 -3.84
C TYR A 83 -11.45 7.09 -3.96
N LEU A 84 -10.87 7.43 -5.10
CA LEU A 84 -10.25 8.74 -5.34
C LEU A 84 -11.26 9.88 -5.23
N GLU A 85 -12.49 9.68 -5.73
CA GLU A 85 -13.60 10.65 -5.65
C GLU A 85 -14.10 10.91 -4.22
N THR A 86 -13.71 10.09 -3.23
CA THR A 86 -14.09 10.33 -1.82
C THR A 86 -13.54 11.64 -1.27
N GLY A 87 -12.43 12.13 -1.81
CA GLY A 87 -11.70 13.29 -1.31
C GLY A 87 -10.87 13.01 -0.03
N VAL A 88 -10.85 11.77 0.47
CA VAL A 88 -10.06 11.37 1.65
C VAL A 88 -8.92 10.40 1.30
N ALA A 89 -8.80 10.03 0.03
CA ALA A 89 -7.70 9.20 -0.44
C ALA A 89 -6.36 9.91 -0.23
N GLY A 90 -5.39 9.21 0.36
CA GLY A 90 -4.03 9.71 0.54
C GLY A 90 -3.02 8.96 -0.33
N VAL A 91 -3.20 7.65 -0.49
CA VAL A 91 -2.37 6.76 -1.32
C VAL A 91 -3.26 5.75 -2.00
N ALA A 92 -3.09 5.54 -3.31
CA ALA A 92 -3.74 4.44 -4.00
C ALA A 92 -2.83 3.20 -3.94
N MET A 93 -3.17 2.27 -3.06
CA MET A 93 -2.48 1.00 -2.93
C MET A 93 -3.20 -0.05 -3.76
N LEU A 94 -2.55 -0.53 -4.80
CA LEU A 94 -3.14 -1.51 -5.71
C LEU A 94 -2.30 -2.79 -5.72
N ASP A 95 -2.97 -3.93 -5.77
CA ASP A 95 -2.33 -5.21 -6.04
C ASP A 95 -2.58 -5.62 -7.49
N LEU A 96 -1.54 -5.97 -8.23
CA LEU A 96 -1.66 -6.26 -9.66
C LEU A 96 -2.47 -7.52 -9.95
N SER A 97 -2.52 -8.48 -9.01
CA SER A 97 -3.36 -9.68 -9.17
C SER A 97 -4.84 -9.39 -8.93
N TRP A 98 -5.16 -8.39 -8.10
CA TRP A 98 -6.54 -8.03 -7.74
C TRP A 98 -7.10 -6.94 -8.64
N CYS A 99 -6.29 -5.95 -9.00
CA CYS A 99 -6.77 -4.80 -9.76
C CYS A 99 -7.03 -5.09 -11.26
N GLY A 100 -6.63 -6.27 -11.76
CA GLY A 100 -6.84 -6.67 -13.16
C GLY A 100 -5.56 -6.65 -14.02
N GLY A 101 -4.40 -6.75 -13.39
CA GLY A 101 -3.10 -6.87 -14.05
C GLY A 101 -2.48 -5.53 -14.46
N LEU A 102 -1.33 -5.60 -15.11
CA LEU A 102 -0.47 -4.45 -15.41
C LEU A 102 -1.19 -3.37 -16.26
N THR A 103 -2.05 -3.78 -17.19
CA THR A 103 -2.80 -2.83 -18.04
C THR A 103 -3.78 -1.98 -17.24
N GLU A 104 -4.51 -2.57 -16.29
CA GLU A 104 -5.40 -1.81 -15.40
C GLU A 104 -4.60 -1.01 -14.37
N ALA A 105 -3.55 -1.58 -13.81
CA ALA A 105 -2.67 -0.91 -12.86
C ALA A 105 -2.09 0.42 -13.41
N ARG A 106 -1.66 0.43 -14.68
CA ARG A 106 -1.21 1.66 -15.36
C ARG A 106 -2.31 2.71 -15.46
N LYS A 107 -3.56 2.31 -15.73
CA LYS A 107 -4.70 3.25 -15.79
C LYS A 107 -5.00 3.82 -14.40
N ILE A 108 -4.93 2.97 -13.37
CA ILE A 108 -5.12 3.39 -11.97
C ILE A 108 -4.04 4.38 -11.57
N ALA A 109 -2.77 4.09 -11.86
CA ALA A 109 -1.66 4.99 -11.56
C ALA A 109 -1.80 6.35 -12.27
N ALA A 110 -2.11 6.36 -13.56
CA ALA A 110 -2.35 7.59 -14.31
C ALA A 110 -3.59 8.38 -13.80
N MET A 111 -4.62 7.67 -13.34
CA MET A 111 -5.78 8.30 -12.72
C MET A 111 -5.41 8.92 -11.37
N ALA A 112 -4.70 8.21 -10.49
CA ALA A 112 -4.23 8.75 -9.23
C ALA A 112 -3.33 9.98 -9.41
N ASP A 113 -2.46 9.97 -10.43
CA ASP A 113 -1.61 11.11 -10.81
C ASP A 113 -2.44 12.35 -11.15
N ALA A 114 -3.55 12.18 -11.86
CA ALA A 114 -4.47 13.29 -12.17
C ALA A 114 -5.14 13.91 -10.92
N TRP A 115 -5.25 13.16 -9.83
CA TRP A 115 -5.65 13.64 -8.50
C TRP A 115 -4.46 14.12 -7.65
N GLN A 116 -3.24 14.14 -8.22
CA GLN A 116 -1.99 14.45 -7.49
C GLN A 116 -1.74 13.50 -6.31
N LEU A 117 -2.14 12.26 -6.44
CA LEU A 117 -1.99 11.23 -5.42
C LEU A 117 -0.94 10.19 -5.82
N PRO A 118 -0.12 9.74 -4.87
CA PRO A 118 0.85 8.68 -5.10
C PRO A 118 0.18 7.31 -5.20
N VAL A 119 0.89 6.40 -5.85
CA VAL A 119 0.60 4.97 -5.80
C VAL A 119 1.67 4.23 -5.02
N ALA A 120 1.27 3.17 -4.31
CA ALA A 120 2.15 2.25 -3.63
C ALA A 120 1.65 0.83 -3.90
N PRO A 121 2.29 0.07 -4.80
CA PRO A 121 1.85 -1.29 -5.09
C PRO A 121 2.03 -2.23 -3.90
N HIS A 122 0.97 -2.98 -3.59
CA HIS A 122 0.95 -4.03 -2.58
C HIS A 122 1.76 -5.26 -3.04
N ASP A 123 2.41 -5.96 -2.10
CA ASP A 123 3.08 -7.25 -2.33
C ASP A 123 2.94 -8.21 -1.15
N CYS A 124 2.13 -9.23 -1.34
CA CYS A 124 2.21 -10.50 -0.60
C CYS A 124 1.62 -11.66 -1.42
N THR A 125 1.23 -11.41 -2.65
CA THR A 125 0.46 -12.34 -3.50
C THR A 125 1.32 -13.20 -4.42
N GLY A 126 2.63 -12.99 -4.43
CA GLY A 126 3.56 -13.89 -5.11
C GLY A 126 4.66 -13.20 -5.91
N PRO A 127 5.69 -13.94 -6.31
CA PRO A 127 6.88 -13.38 -6.96
C PRO A 127 6.59 -12.77 -8.33
N VAL A 128 5.58 -13.26 -9.05
CA VAL A 128 5.15 -12.72 -10.35
C VAL A 128 4.50 -11.34 -10.16
N VAL A 129 3.63 -11.21 -9.16
CA VAL A 129 3.01 -9.92 -8.83
C VAL A 129 4.08 -8.92 -8.40
N TRP A 130 5.02 -9.34 -7.55
CA TRP A 130 6.10 -8.49 -7.10
C TRP A 130 6.97 -7.97 -8.24
N ALA A 131 7.36 -8.83 -9.18
CA ALA A 131 8.10 -8.42 -10.39
C ALA A 131 7.28 -7.43 -11.25
N ALA A 132 6.00 -7.74 -11.51
CA ALA A 132 5.11 -6.88 -12.29
C ALA A 132 4.88 -5.51 -11.62
N SER A 133 4.73 -5.50 -10.29
CA SER A 133 4.58 -4.27 -9.48
C SER A 133 5.86 -3.43 -9.53
N THR A 134 7.04 -4.07 -9.57
CA THR A 134 8.31 -3.35 -9.74
C THR A 134 8.39 -2.66 -11.10
N HIS A 135 7.93 -3.30 -12.17
CA HIS A 135 7.82 -2.66 -13.50
C HIS A 135 6.85 -1.48 -13.48
N LEU A 136 5.71 -1.60 -12.81
CA LEU A 136 4.77 -0.50 -12.65
C LEU A 136 5.41 0.68 -11.91
N SER A 137 6.08 0.40 -10.78
CA SER A 137 6.72 1.43 -9.95
C SER A 137 7.83 2.18 -10.68
N LEU A 138 8.58 1.50 -11.54
CA LEU A 138 9.60 2.13 -12.41
C LEU A 138 8.97 2.97 -13.54
N HIS A 139 7.76 2.65 -13.96
CA HIS A 139 7.05 3.34 -15.02
C HIS A 139 6.25 4.55 -14.53
N ALA A 140 5.58 4.43 -13.39
CA ALA A 140 4.64 5.44 -12.89
C ALA A 140 5.39 6.61 -12.23
N PRO A 141 5.23 7.86 -12.70
CA PRO A 141 5.94 9.01 -12.14
C PRO A 141 5.51 9.34 -10.70
N ASN A 142 4.32 8.90 -10.30
CA ASN A 142 3.73 9.07 -8.98
C ASN A 142 3.90 7.82 -8.08
N ALA A 143 4.76 6.87 -8.43
CA ALA A 143 5.09 5.77 -7.53
C ALA A 143 5.88 6.29 -6.32
N LEU A 144 5.33 6.08 -5.12
CA LEU A 144 5.93 6.52 -3.87
C LEU A 144 6.95 5.51 -3.35
N ILE A 145 6.47 4.31 -3.09
CA ILE A 145 7.26 3.17 -2.63
C ILE A 145 6.59 1.88 -3.13
N GLN A 146 7.37 0.81 -3.16
CA GLN A 146 6.93 -0.55 -3.47
C GLN A 146 6.97 -1.38 -2.20
N GLU A 147 5.87 -2.00 -1.84
CA GLU A 147 5.88 -3.00 -0.79
C GLU A 147 6.67 -4.25 -1.19
N SER A 148 7.33 -4.86 -0.23
CA SER A 148 7.99 -6.14 -0.40
C SER A 148 8.09 -6.91 0.91
N VAL A 149 7.66 -8.17 0.91
CA VAL A 149 7.72 -9.02 2.10
C VAL A 149 9.08 -9.69 2.19
N ARG A 150 9.95 -9.17 3.06
CA ARG A 150 11.33 -9.66 3.21
C ARG A 150 11.42 -11.17 3.44
N ALA A 151 10.55 -11.72 4.27
CA ALA A 151 10.52 -13.16 4.54
C ALA A 151 10.21 -13.98 3.28
N PHE A 152 9.43 -13.43 2.34
CA PHE A 152 9.04 -14.13 1.12
C PHE A 152 10.15 -14.07 0.06
N TYR A 153 10.67 -12.90 -0.28
CA TYR A 153 11.69 -12.78 -1.32
C TYR A 153 13.07 -13.31 -0.88
N THR A 154 13.36 -13.39 0.42
CA THR A 154 14.56 -14.09 0.90
C THR A 154 14.35 -15.60 1.05
N GLY A 155 13.11 -16.04 1.16
CA GLY A 155 12.67 -17.42 1.34
C GLY A 155 12.01 -18.03 0.09
N TRP A 156 10.76 -18.44 0.25
CA TRP A 156 10.05 -19.34 -0.67
C TRP A 156 9.76 -18.77 -2.07
N TYR A 157 9.79 -17.46 -2.28
CA TYR A 157 9.66 -16.91 -3.65
C TYR A 157 10.72 -17.50 -4.59
N LYS A 158 11.91 -17.75 -4.10
CA LYS A 158 13.02 -18.35 -4.87
C LYS A 158 12.77 -19.79 -5.31
N GLU A 159 11.80 -20.45 -4.69
CA GLU A 159 11.43 -21.83 -5.06
C GLU A 159 10.44 -21.85 -6.24
N LEU A 160 9.79 -20.72 -6.52
CA LEU A 160 8.75 -20.62 -7.56
C LEU A 160 9.23 -20.02 -8.87
N VAL A 161 10.30 -19.23 -8.84
CA VAL A 161 10.82 -18.52 -10.03
C VAL A 161 12.33 -18.64 -10.11
N THR A 162 12.86 -18.57 -11.32
CA THR A 162 14.30 -18.66 -11.57
C THR A 162 15.07 -17.40 -11.19
N GLU A 163 14.39 -16.25 -11.26
CA GLU A 163 14.97 -14.95 -10.92
C GLU A 163 13.95 -14.06 -10.20
N LEU A 164 14.45 -13.24 -9.32
CA LEU A 164 13.67 -12.24 -8.58
C LEU A 164 14.26 -10.85 -8.78
N PRO A 165 13.47 -9.77 -8.65
CA PRO A 165 14.02 -8.43 -8.48
C PRO A 165 15.05 -8.40 -7.34
N THR A 166 16.09 -7.58 -7.49
CA THR A 166 17.15 -7.48 -6.48
C THR A 166 16.82 -6.39 -5.48
N VAL A 167 16.84 -6.73 -4.19
CA VAL A 167 16.69 -5.74 -3.10
C VAL A 167 18.05 -5.48 -2.46
N LYS A 168 18.51 -4.23 -2.54
CA LYS A 168 19.76 -3.80 -1.93
C LYS A 168 19.61 -2.38 -1.37
N ASN A 169 20.00 -2.19 -0.12
CA ASN A 169 19.97 -0.88 0.54
C ASN A 169 18.60 -0.18 0.49
N GLY A 170 17.52 -0.93 0.62
CA GLY A 170 16.15 -0.39 0.55
C GLY A 170 15.67 -0.07 -0.88
N MET A 171 16.43 -0.39 -1.91
CA MET A 171 16.07 -0.20 -3.32
C MET A 171 15.78 -1.54 -3.98
N ILE A 172 14.76 -1.54 -4.84
CA ILE A 172 14.42 -2.68 -5.71
C ILE A 172 14.88 -2.36 -7.12
N SER A 173 15.53 -3.32 -7.77
CA SER A 173 15.93 -3.22 -9.17
C SER A 173 15.57 -4.49 -9.94
N LEU A 174 15.21 -4.31 -11.21
CA LEU A 174 15.03 -5.41 -12.16
C LEU A 174 16.38 -5.80 -12.77
N ASN A 175 16.45 -7.02 -13.30
CA ASN A 175 17.55 -7.42 -14.17
C ASN A 175 17.29 -6.97 -15.63
N ASP A 176 18.32 -7.00 -16.47
CA ASP A 176 18.23 -6.60 -17.88
C ASP A 176 17.83 -7.78 -18.82
N LYS A 177 17.38 -8.89 -18.27
CA LYS A 177 17.01 -10.07 -19.05
C LYS A 177 15.52 -10.02 -19.44
N PRO A 178 15.18 -10.58 -20.62
CA PRO A 178 13.78 -10.77 -21.01
C PRO A 178 13.07 -11.81 -20.12
N GLY A 179 11.76 -11.60 -19.86
CA GLY A 179 10.90 -12.59 -19.17
C GLY A 179 10.53 -12.22 -17.77
#